data_240fb6b49b536a971d1b27e2c3bb61b0
#
_entry.id   240fb6b49b536a971d1b27e2c3bb61b0
#
_cell.length_a   1.000
_cell.length_b   1.000
_cell.length_c   1.000
_cell.angle_alpha   90.00
_cell.angle_beta   90.00
_cell.angle_gamma   90.00
#
_symmetry.space_group_name_H-M   'P 1'
#
loop_
_entity.id
_entity.type
_entity.pdbx_description
1 polymer ?
#
loop_
_entity_poly.entity_id
_entity_poly.type
_entity_poly.pdbx_seq_one_letter_code
_entity_poly.pdbx_strand_id
1 'polypeptide(L)'
;MLKRTLALTAGLALSLSALVAQAADVLKVSAIPDEAPTELLRKFEPLGAYLEQQLGMKVQFVPVADYPAVVEALATDRLDLAWLGGFTFVQARLKTDATTPVIPLVQREQDAQFTSKFITADPNVKSLADLKGKTFAFGSVSSTSGSLMPRYFMLKNDGIKPEAYFSRVAYSGAHDATVAWVQAGKVDAGVLNASVWQKLVDAGKVDTSKVKVFATTPTYFDYNWTVRGTLDPALAAKIKKAFLDLDPANPEQKKILDLQAASRFIETRPENYKGIEEAARAAELLK
;
A
#
# COMPACT_ATOMS: atom_id res chain seq x y z
N MET A 1 23.43 77.10 -48.17
CA MET A 1 22.06 76.72 -47.82
C MET A 1 22.09 75.24 -47.50
N LEU A 2 22.01 74.93 -46.23
CA LEU A 2 22.21 73.59 -45.67
C LEU A 2 20.86 72.94 -45.45
N LYS A 3 20.50 71.81 -46.06
CA LYS A 3 19.33 71.00 -45.77
C LYS A 3 19.74 69.86 -44.92
N ARG A 4 19.26 69.88 -43.68
CA ARG A 4 19.35 68.77 -42.67
C ARG A 4 18.27 67.76 -42.97
N THR A 5 18.65 66.51 -43.27
CA THR A 5 17.79 65.35 -43.30
C THR A 5 17.86 64.68 -41.99
N LEU A 6 16.68 64.56 -41.26
CA LEU A 6 16.49 63.81 -40.04
C LEU A 6 16.18 62.35 -40.42
N ALA A 7 17.00 61.40 -40.03
CA ALA A 7 16.70 59.98 -40.16
C ALA A 7 16.03 59.50 -38.89
N LEU A 8 14.78 59.06 -39.01
CA LEU A 8 14.04 58.35 -37.94
C LEU A 8 14.49 56.90 -37.93
N THR A 9 15.19 56.47 -36.88
CA THR A 9 15.43 55.04 -36.57
C THR A 9 14.32 54.52 -35.70
N ALA A 10 13.40 53.72 -36.27
CA ALA A 10 12.41 52.98 -35.53
C ALA A 10 13.06 51.74 -34.92
N GLY A 11 13.25 51.74 -33.60
CA GLY A 11 13.72 50.58 -32.84
C GLY A 11 12.58 49.57 -32.66
N LEU A 12 12.70 48.41 -33.32
CA LEU A 12 11.83 47.27 -33.16
C LEU A 12 12.28 46.48 -31.91
N ALA A 13 11.65 46.75 -30.78
CA ALA A 13 11.84 45.94 -29.56
C ALA A 13 11.14 44.57 -29.73
N LEU A 14 11.91 43.55 -30.11
CA LEU A 14 11.45 42.16 -30.01
C LEU A 14 11.38 41.77 -28.53
N SER A 15 10.17 41.75 -27.98
CA SER A 15 9.87 41.11 -26.69
C SER A 15 9.98 39.60 -26.88
N LEU A 16 11.14 39.00 -26.57
CA LEU A 16 11.26 37.56 -26.38
C LEU A 16 10.50 37.22 -25.09
N SER A 17 9.23 36.82 -25.23
CA SER A 17 8.51 36.09 -24.15
C SER A 17 9.17 34.74 -24.03
N ALA A 18 10.10 34.60 -23.09
CA ALA A 18 10.60 33.29 -22.67
C ALA A 18 9.40 32.53 -22.09
N LEU A 19 8.83 31.62 -22.88
CA LEU A 19 8.01 30.54 -22.31
C LEU A 19 8.96 29.73 -21.45
N VAL A 20 8.95 30.01 -20.15
CA VAL A 20 9.48 29.09 -19.17
C VAL A 20 8.57 27.85 -19.28
N ALA A 21 9.05 26.84 -19.96
CA ALA A 21 8.42 25.53 -19.90
C ALA A 21 8.50 25.09 -18.44
N GLN A 22 7.45 25.34 -17.68
CA GLN A 22 7.28 24.81 -16.35
C GLN A 22 7.27 23.29 -16.56
N ALA A 23 8.32 22.60 -16.06
CA ALA A 23 8.33 21.15 -16.05
C ALA A 23 7.00 20.73 -15.42
N ALA A 24 6.17 20.03 -16.18
CA ALA A 24 4.88 19.59 -15.69
C ALA A 24 5.15 18.77 -14.42
N ASP A 25 4.62 19.22 -13.29
CA ASP A 25 4.76 18.53 -12.04
C ASP A 25 4.25 17.09 -12.21
N VAL A 26 5.09 16.13 -11.90
CA VAL A 26 4.79 14.70 -12.00
C VAL A 26 4.43 14.18 -10.62
N LEU A 27 3.23 13.67 -10.46
CA LEU A 27 2.81 12.98 -9.22
C LEU A 27 3.49 11.60 -9.17
N LYS A 28 4.43 11.42 -8.24
CA LYS A 28 5.13 10.15 -8.02
C LYS A 28 4.32 9.27 -7.08
N VAL A 29 3.84 8.15 -7.62
CA VAL A 29 2.97 7.22 -6.91
C VAL A 29 3.68 5.89 -6.73
N SER A 30 3.51 5.23 -5.60
CA SER A 30 4.01 3.89 -5.35
C SER A 30 3.02 3.05 -4.54
N ALA A 31 3.38 1.79 -4.35
CA ALA A 31 2.64 0.86 -3.51
C ALA A 31 3.60 -0.08 -2.79
N ILE A 32 3.22 -0.56 -1.60
CA ILE A 32 3.90 -1.71 -1.01
C ILE A 32 3.82 -2.89 -1.99
N PRO A 33 4.90 -3.66 -2.20
CA PRO A 33 4.91 -4.80 -3.11
C PRO A 33 4.26 -6.02 -2.43
N ASP A 34 2.93 -5.95 -2.22
CA ASP A 34 2.15 -6.95 -1.51
C ASP A 34 1.83 -8.20 -2.35
N GLU A 35 2.01 -8.10 -3.67
CA GLU A 35 1.87 -9.17 -4.66
C GLU A 35 3.01 -9.11 -5.69
N ALA A 36 3.05 -10.05 -6.62
CA ALA A 36 4.03 -10.07 -7.70
C ALA A 36 4.03 -8.78 -8.53
N PRO A 37 5.19 -8.33 -9.07
CA PRO A 37 5.30 -7.05 -9.78
C PRO A 37 4.33 -6.90 -10.97
N THR A 38 4.06 -7.99 -11.70
CA THR A 38 3.09 -7.99 -12.81
C THR A 38 1.66 -7.74 -12.35
N GLU A 39 1.28 -8.24 -11.17
CA GLU A 39 -0.02 -7.99 -10.56
C GLU A 39 -0.14 -6.54 -10.09
N LEU A 40 0.94 -5.96 -9.55
CA LEU A 40 0.96 -4.55 -9.13
C LEU A 40 0.79 -3.62 -10.34
N LEU A 41 1.52 -3.86 -11.44
CA LEU A 41 1.36 -3.07 -12.67
C LEU A 41 -0.09 -3.15 -13.19
N ARG A 42 -0.63 -4.35 -13.31
CA ARG A 42 -2.03 -4.57 -13.74
C ARG A 42 -3.04 -3.83 -12.86
N LYS A 43 -2.77 -3.78 -11.55
CA LYS A 43 -3.62 -3.12 -10.54
C LYS A 43 -3.54 -1.59 -10.61
N PHE A 44 -2.35 -1.04 -10.79
CA PHE A 44 -2.11 0.41 -10.62
C PHE A 44 -2.05 1.19 -11.93
N GLU A 45 -1.78 0.58 -13.08
CA GLU A 45 -1.74 1.28 -14.38
C GLU A 45 -3.10 1.94 -14.73
N PRO A 46 -4.27 1.28 -14.65
CA PRO A 46 -5.54 1.93 -14.94
C PRO A 46 -5.90 3.02 -13.92
N LEU A 47 -5.54 2.84 -12.64
CA LEU A 47 -5.75 3.86 -11.62
C LEU A 47 -4.87 5.08 -11.88
N GLY A 48 -3.61 4.87 -12.30
CA GLY A 48 -2.69 5.95 -12.67
C GLY A 48 -3.24 6.79 -13.83
N ALA A 49 -3.72 6.15 -14.89
CA ALA A 49 -4.33 6.82 -16.04
C ALA A 49 -5.59 7.63 -15.62
N TYR A 50 -6.41 7.06 -14.76
CA TYR A 50 -7.58 7.76 -14.20
C TYR A 50 -7.15 9.00 -13.39
N LEU A 51 -6.17 8.87 -12.51
CA LEU A 51 -5.65 10.00 -11.73
C LEU A 51 -5.04 11.09 -12.62
N GLU A 52 -4.28 10.72 -13.68
CA GLU A 52 -3.80 11.70 -14.67
C GLU A 52 -4.93 12.55 -15.25
N GLN A 53 -6.03 11.89 -15.63
CA GLN A 53 -7.20 12.58 -16.20
C GLN A 53 -7.87 13.50 -15.17
N GLN A 54 -8.05 13.04 -13.92
CA GLN A 54 -8.75 13.81 -12.88
C GLN A 54 -7.92 15.00 -12.37
N LEU A 55 -6.60 14.85 -12.34
CA LEU A 55 -5.69 15.86 -11.79
C LEU A 55 -5.14 16.82 -12.86
N GLY A 56 -5.20 16.44 -14.14
CA GLY A 56 -4.63 17.23 -15.23
C GLY A 56 -3.10 17.30 -15.18
N MET A 57 -2.45 16.30 -14.58
CA MET A 57 -1.00 16.23 -14.45
C MET A 57 -0.50 14.79 -14.67
N LYS A 58 0.79 14.62 -14.97
CA LYS A 58 1.38 13.29 -15.15
C LYS A 58 1.43 12.53 -13.84
N VAL A 59 1.12 11.21 -13.90
CA VAL A 59 1.24 10.28 -12.78
C VAL A 59 2.27 9.21 -13.15
N GLN A 60 3.30 9.09 -12.31
CA GLN A 60 4.37 8.12 -12.51
C GLN A 60 4.36 7.09 -11.39
N PHE A 61 4.13 5.83 -11.73
CA PHE A 61 4.32 4.74 -10.79
C PHE A 61 5.81 4.43 -10.63
N VAL A 62 6.30 4.51 -9.39
CA VAL A 62 7.69 4.26 -9.01
C VAL A 62 7.74 2.92 -8.26
N PRO A 63 8.23 1.84 -8.87
CA PRO A 63 8.35 0.56 -8.17
C PRO A 63 9.39 0.64 -7.07
N VAL A 64 9.17 -0.12 -6.01
CA VAL A 64 10.09 -0.25 -4.86
C VAL A 64 10.43 -1.72 -4.61
N ALA A 65 11.57 -1.96 -3.94
CA ALA A 65 12.05 -3.31 -3.71
C ALA A 65 11.26 -4.08 -2.64
N ASP A 66 10.82 -3.35 -1.60
CA ASP A 66 10.15 -3.94 -0.44
C ASP A 66 9.28 -2.91 0.31
N TYR A 67 8.59 -3.36 1.35
CA TYR A 67 7.74 -2.51 2.19
C TYR A 67 8.51 -1.39 2.93
N PRO A 68 9.70 -1.64 3.53
CA PRO A 68 10.50 -0.56 4.11
C PRO A 68 10.90 0.52 3.11
N ALA A 69 11.15 0.15 1.85
CA ALA A 69 11.57 1.09 0.82
C ALA A 69 10.46 2.12 0.46
N VAL A 70 9.18 1.72 0.42
CA VAL A 70 8.09 2.68 0.19
C VAL A 70 7.89 3.60 1.39
N VAL A 71 8.03 3.07 2.62
CA VAL A 71 7.98 3.87 3.86
C VAL A 71 9.03 4.96 3.83
N GLU A 72 10.28 4.59 3.53
CA GLU A 72 11.40 5.52 3.45
C GLU A 72 11.22 6.56 2.34
N ALA A 73 10.77 6.12 1.16
CA ALA A 73 10.59 7.00 0.02
C ALA A 73 9.47 8.04 0.24
N LEU A 74 8.37 7.65 0.91
CA LEU A 74 7.29 8.58 1.25
C LEU A 74 7.71 9.53 2.38
N ALA A 75 8.38 9.02 3.43
CA ALA A 75 8.81 9.84 4.57
C ALA A 75 9.93 10.85 4.23
N THR A 76 10.62 10.66 3.10
CA THR A 76 11.69 11.55 2.61
C THR A 76 11.31 12.32 1.35
N ASP A 77 10.02 12.51 1.08
CA ASP A 77 9.45 13.27 -0.04
C ASP A 77 9.90 12.80 -1.44
N ARG A 78 10.38 11.54 -1.57
CA ARG A 78 10.70 10.93 -2.86
C ARG A 78 9.47 10.36 -3.57
N LEU A 79 8.36 10.20 -2.86
CA LEU A 79 7.04 9.86 -3.35
C LEU A 79 6.03 10.90 -2.87
N ASP A 80 5.02 11.17 -3.68
CA ASP A 80 3.92 12.08 -3.33
C ASP A 80 2.72 11.34 -2.75
N LEU A 81 2.43 10.14 -3.26
CA LEU A 81 1.29 9.31 -2.91
C LEU A 81 1.73 7.84 -2.85
N ALA A 82 1.31 7.12 -1.83
CA ALA A 82 1.60 5.69 -1.69
C ALA A 82 0.41 4.88 -1.18
N TRP A 83 0.24 3.68 -1.75
CA TRP A 83 -0.61 2.64 -1.22
C TRP A 83 0.14 1.92 -0.11
N LEU A 84 -0.35 2.04 1.12
CA LEU A 84 0.28 1.50 2.32
C LEU A 84 -0.68 0.53 3.03
N GLY A 85 -0.12 -0.41 3.80
CA GLY A 85 -0.84 -1.07 4.87
C GLY A 85 -0.84 -0.21 6.15
N GLY A 86 -1.69 -0.54 7.12
CA GLY A 86 -1.78 0.21 8.36
C GLY A 86 -0.45 0.31 9.12
N PHE A 87 0.36 -0.76 9.11
CA PHE A 87 1.66 -0.74 9.78
C PHE A 87 2.70 0.09 9.03
N THR A 88 2.76 0.02 7.70
CA THR A 88 3.65 0.90 6.92
C THR A 88 3.23 2.35 7.00
N PHE A 89 1.94 2.65 7.11
CA PHE A 89 1.46 4.00 7.41
C PHE A 89 1.98 4.49 8.77
N VAL A 90 1.83 3.70 9.83
CA VAL A 90 2.36 4.04 11.17
C VAL A 90 3.87 4.25 11.13
N GLN A 91 4.62 3.36 10.47
CA GLN A 91 6.06 3.49 10.30
C GLN A 91 6.44 4.79 9.56
N ALA A 92 5.75 5.12 8.47
CA ALA A 92 5.98 6.36 7.71
C ALA A 92 5.69 7.59 8.58
N ARG A 93 4.56 7.59 9.30
CA ARG A 93 4.17 8.68 10.19
C ARG A 93 5.18 8.94 11.30
N LEU A 94 5.75 7.89 11.89
CA LEU A 94 6.76 8.00 12.95
C LEU A 94 8.14 8.43 12.42
N LYS A 95 8.39 8.30 11.12
CA LYS A 95 9.64 8.75 10.47
C LYS A 95 9.58 10.20 9.99
N THR A 96 8.40 10.74 9.77
CA THR A 96 8.23 12.13 9.32
C THR A 96 8.29 13.10 10.49
N ASP A 97 8.61 14.37 10.18
CA ASP A 97 8.54 15.46 11.16
C ASP A 97 7.10 15.59 11.71
N ALA A 98 6.98 15.84 13.00
CA ALA A 98 5.69 16.00 13.67
C ALA A 98 4.86 17.19 13.14
N THR A 99 5.51 18.17 12.49
CA THR A 99 4.84 19.34 11.89
C THR A 99 4.32 19.06 10.48
N THR A 100 4.89 18.06 9.80
CA THR A 100 4.52 17.66 8.44
C THR A 100 4.38 16.13 8.34
N PRO A 101 3.51 15.51 9.17
CA PRO A 101 3.34 14.06 9.13
C PRO A 101 2.65 13.63 7.83
N VAL A 102 2.96 12.42 7.35
CA VAL A 102 2.19 11.83 6.25
C VAL A 102 0.70 11.76 6.57
N ILE A 103 -0.14 11.94 5.55
CA ILE A 103 -1.60 12.10 5.70
C ILE A 103 -2.32 10.99 4.94
N PRO A 104 -3.06 10.09 5.62
CA PRO A 104 -3.89 9.10 4.95
C PRO A 104 -5.15 9.80 4.44
N LEU A 105 -5.50 9.60 3.18
CA LEU A 105 -6.61 10.26 2.51
C LEU A 105 -7.86 9.38 2.46
N VAL A 106 -7.69 8.18 1.91
CA VAL A 106 -8.78 7.24 1.65
C VAL A 106 -8.34 5.80 1.89
N GLN A 107 -9.32 4.95 2.14
CA GLN A 107 -9.18 3.50 2.24
C GLN A 107 -10.30 2.82 1.46
N ARG A 108 -10.14 1.55 1.10
CA ARG A 108 -11.27 0.76 0.63
C ARG A 108 -12.23 0.53 1.81
N GLU A 109 -13.52 0.44 1.54
CA GLU A 109 -14.53 0.28 2.61
C GLU A 109 -14.23 -0.95 3.50
N GLN A 110 -13.84 -2.08 2.89
CA GLN A 110 -13.51 -3.32 3.62
C GLN A 110 -12.25 -3.23 4.49
N ASP A 111 -11.36 -2.26 4.25
CA ASP A 111 -10.12 -2.10 5.03
C ASP A 111 -10.38 -1.60 6.47
N ALA A 112 -11.60 -1.13 6.77
CA ALA A 112 -12.02 -0.80 8.13
C ALA A 112 -12.26 -2.06 9.00
N GLN A 113 -12.44 -3.23 8.38
CA GLN A 113 -12.68 -4.51 9.05
C GLN A 113 -11.85 -5.64 8.41
N PHE A 114 -10.57 -5.38 8.20
CA PHE A 114 -9.66 -6.31 7.54
C PHE A 114 -9.24 -7.47 8.45
N THR A 115 -8.84 -8.60 7.85
CA THR A 115 -8.39 -9.79 8.60
C THR A 115 -7.18 -10.44 7.93
N SER A 116 -6.46 -11.27 8.71
CA SER A 116 -5.43 -12.17 8.22
C SER A 116 -5.92 -13.62 8.22
N LYS A 117 -5.46 -14.41 7.27
CA LYS A 117 -5.72 -15.84 7.16
C LYS A 117 -4.46 -16.63 7.46
N PHE A 118 -4.55 -17.54 8.44
CA PHE A 118 -3.53 -18.53 8.71
C PHE A 118 -3.79 -19.78 7.88
N ILE A 119 -2.82 -20.21 7.10
CA ILE A 119 -2.94 -21.29 6.12
C ILE A 119 -1.91 -22.39 6.37
N THR A 120 -2.27 -23.62 6.02
CA THR A 120 -1.40 -24.80 6.09
C THR A 120 -1.80 -25.83 5.04
N ALA A 121 -0.85 -26.67 4.63
CA ALA A 121 -1.09 -27.85 3.82
C ALA A 121 -1.17 -29.13 4.68
N ASP A 122 -0.87 -29.08 5.98
CA ASP A 122 -1.00 -30.23 6.87
C ASP A 122 -2.48 -30.44 7.29
N PRO A 123 -3.12 -31.58 6.95
CA PRO A 123 -4.50 -31.85 7.31
C PRO A 123 -4.72 -31.97 8.83
N ASN A 124 -3.66 -32.23 9.61
CA ASN A 124 -3.74 -32.42 11.04
C ASN A 124 -3.74 -31.10 11.83
N VAL A 125 -3.22 -30.01 11.25
CA VAL A 125 -3.23 -28.69 11.89
C VAL A 125 -4.65 -28.14 11.97
N LYS A 126 -5.13 -27.86 13.18
CA LYS A 126 -6.46 -27.29 13.46
C LYS A 126 -6.35 -25.95 14.19
N SER A 127 -5.21 -25.68 14.82
CA SER A 127 -4.96 -24.52 15.67
C SER A 127 -3.48 -24.10 15.62
N LEU A 128 -3.16 -22.96 16.23
CA LEU A 128 -1.77 -22.54 16.42
C LEU A 128 -0.99 -23.49 17.33
N ALA A 129 -1.66 -24.17 18.24
CA ALA A 129 -1.02 -25.12 19.15
C ALA A 129 -0.37 -26.29 18.41
N ASP A 130 -0.96 -26.72 17.30
CA ASP A 130 -0.45 -27.84 16.46
C ASP A 130 0.82 -27.48 15.68
N LEU A 131 1.19 -26.19 15.68
CA LEU A 131 2.36 -25.67 14.96
C LEU A 131 3.60 -25.50 15.85
N LYS A 132 3.55 -25.89 17.13
CA LYS A 132 4.73 -25.80 18.00
C LYS A 132 5.91 -26.58 17.42
N GLY A 133 7.07 -25.92 17.29
CA GLY A 133 8.28 -26.52 16.72
C GLY A 133 8.25 -26.73 15.19
N LYS A 134 7.19 -26.31 14.49
CA LYS A 134 7.08 -26.32 13.02
C LYS A 134 7.70 -25.08 12.39
N THR A 135 7.78 -25.04 11.07
CA THR A 135 8.27 -23.89 10.32
C THR A 135 7.08 -22.96 9.95
N PHE A 136 7.29 -21.64 10.04
CA PHE A 136 6.23 -20.67 9.79
C PHE A 136 6.70 -19.52 8.89
N ALA A 137 5.86 -19.11 7.93
CA ALA A 137 6.12 -17.95 7.07
C ALA A 137 5.18 -16.78 7.40
N PHE A 138 5.79 -15.64 7.66
CA PHE A 138 5.15 -14.33 7.56
C PHE A 138 5.29 -13.77 6.14
N GLY A 139 4.55 -12.69 5.82
CA GLY A 139 4.73 -11.91 4.58
C GLY A 139 5.99 -11.02 4.65
N SER A 140 5.85 -9.71 4.47
CA SER A 140 6.91 -8.75 4.75
C SER A 140 7.01 -8.44 6.26
N VAL A 141 8.21 -8.10 6.74
CA VAL A 141 8.42 -7.64 8.13
C VAL A 141 7.56 -6.43 8.50
N SER A 142 7.26 -5.56 7.54
CA SER A 142 6.44 -4.35 7.71
C SER A 142 4.98 -4.54 7.26
N SER A 143 4.55 -5.78 6.96
CA SER A 143 3.15 -6.05 6.61
C SER A 143 2.26 -6.01 7.85
N THR A 144 1.10 -5.33 7.74
CA THR A 144 0.05 -5.37 8.78
C THR A 144 -0.53 -6.77 8.89
N SER A 145 -1.12 -7.26 7.80
CA SER A 145 -1.87 -8.54 7.75
C SER A 145 -0.96 -9.77 7.60
N GLY A 146 0.23 -9.60 7.03
CA GLY A 146 1.18 -10.70 6.85
C GLY A 146 2.22 -10.83 7.97
N SER A 147 2.26 -9.91 8.94
CA SER A 147 3.25 -9.95 10.02
C SER A 147 2.70 -9.40 11.34
N LEU A 148 2.48 -8.09 11.45
CA LEU A 148 2.17 -7.43 12.72
C LEU A 148 0.93 -7.98 13.42
N MET A 149 -0.24 -7.92 12.78
CA MET A 149 -1.51 -8.32 13.41
C MET A 149 -1.56 -9.81 13.73
N PRO A 150 -1.07 -10.72 12.88
CA PRO A 150 -0.88 -12.12 13.26
C PRO A 150 0.01 -12.32 14.49
N ARG A 151 1.15 -11.62 14.59
CA ARG A 151 2.04 -11.69 15.77
C ARG A 151 1.36 -11.20 17.03
N TYR A 152 0.66 -10.06 16.93
CA TYR A 152 -0.11 -9.51 18.04
C TYR A 152 -1.23 -10.46 18.47
N PHE A 153 -1.94 -11.07 17.52
CA PHE A 153 -2.98 -12.07 17.78
C PHE A 153 -2.41 -13.30 18.53
N MET A 154 -1.30 -13.87 18.04
CA MET A 154 -0.59 -14.99 18.68
C MET A 154 -0.15 -14.63 20.10
N LEU A 155 0.43 -13.45 20.28
CA LEU A 155 0.89 -12.98 21.59
C LEU A 155 -0.28 -12.75 22.56
N LYS A 156 -1.33 -12.09 22.09
CA LYS A 156 -2.46 -11.66 22.94
C LYS A 156 -3.33 -12.81 23.38
N ASN A 157 -3.59 -13.77 22.49
CA ASN A 157 -4.53 -14.86 22.76
C ASN A 157 -3.86 -16.09 23.35
N ASP A 158 -2.64 -16.40 22.87
CA ASP A 158 -1.99 -17.67 23.18
C ASP A 158 -0.63 -17.49 23.89
N GLY A 159 -0.18 -16.24 24.13
CA GLY A 159 1.13 -15.95 24.69
C GLY A 159 2.30 -16.38 23.80
N ILE A 160 2.03 -16.62 22.50
CA ILE A 160 3.03 -17.12 21.55
C ILE A 160 3.93 -15.99 21.08
N LYS A 161 5.25 -16.13 21.33
CA LYS A 161 6.30 -15.37 20.69
C LYS A 161 6.87 -16.22 19.53
N PRO A 162 6.65 -15.85 18.27
CA PRO A 162 6.93 -16.71 17.11
C PRO A 162 8.35 -17.27 17.06
N GLU A 163 9.35 -16.43 17.33
CA GLU A 163 10.77 -16.81 17.27
C GLU A 163 11.18 -17.87 18.30
N ALA A 164 10.44 -17.97 19.41
CA ALA A 164 10.65 -18.97 20.44
C ALA A 164 9.73 -20.20 20.28
N TYR A 165 8.65 -20.02 19.51
CA TYR A 165 7.60 -21.04 19.38
C TYR A 165 7.80 -21.97 18.18
N PHE A 166 8.13 -21.36 17.02
CA PHE A 166 8.41 -22.10 15.80
C PHE A 166 9.88 -22.52 15.72
N SER A 167 10.16 -23.65 15.06
CA SER A 167 11.55 -24.07 14.82
C SER A 167 12.28 -23.13 13.87
N ARG A 168 11.53 -22.50 12.97
CA ARG A 168 12.02 -21.48 12.04
C ARG A 168 10.90 -20.51 11.66
N VAL A 169 11.18 -19.23 11.79
CA VAL A 169 10.39 -18.14 11.23
C VAL A 169 11.06 -17.66 9.94
N ALA A 170 10.29 -17.48 8.88
CA ALA A 170 10.74 -16.97 7.59
C ALA A 170 9.82 -15.85 7.10
N TYR A 171 10.32 -15.02 6.18
CA TYR A 171 9.55 -13.95 5.54
C TYR A 171 9.51 -14.20 4.05
N SER A 172 8.31 -14.34 3.49
CA SER A 172 8.10 -14.58 2.07
C SER A 172 8.23 -13.31 1.21
N GLY A 173 8.07 -12.15 1.85
CA GLY A 173 8.10 -10.82 1.22
C GLY A 173 6.75 -10.36 0.69
N ALA A 174 5.92 -11.23 0.14
CA ALA A 174 4.61 -10.92 -0.45
C ALA A 174 3.56 -11.99 -0.10
N HIS A 175 2.27 -11.65 -0.24
CA HIS A 175 1.17 -12.55 0.17
C HIS A 175 1.02 -13.76 -0.75
N ASP A 176 1.13 -13.58 -2.04
CA ASP A 176 1.11 -14.68 -3.02
C ASP A 176 2.30 -15.64 -2.85
N ALA A 177 3.47 -15.11 -2.52
CA ALA A 177 4.65 -15.91 -2.19
C ALA A 177 4.45 -16.75 -0.92
N THR A 178 3.74 -16.22 0.11
CA THR A 178 3.37 -17.01 1.31
C THR A 178 2.55 -18.24 0.93
N VAL A 179 1.52 -18.06 0.09
CA VAL A 179 0.68 -19.17 -0.38
C VAL A 179 1.52 -20.19 -1.16
N ALA A 180 2.34 -19.72 -2.08
CA ALA A 180 3.21 -20.59 -2.89
C ALA A 180 4.17 -21.41 -2.00
N TRP A 181 4.71 -20.82 -0.93
CA TRP A 181 5.61 -21.53 -0.01
C TRP A 181 4.90 -22.63 0.78
N VAL A 182 3.69 -22.35 1.28
CA VAL A 182 2.87 -23.36 1.98
C VAL A 182 2.46 -24.48 1.04
N GLN A 183 1.97 -24.11 -0.16
CA GLN A 183 1.52 -25.08 -1.16
C GLN A 183 2.65 -26.00 -1.65
N ALA A 184 3.87 -25.48 -1.73
CA ALA A 184 5.06 -26.23 -2.10
C ALA A 184 5.72 -27.01 -0.93
N GLY A 185 5.16 -26.92 0.29
CA GLY A 185 5.73 -27.57 1.49
C GLY A 185 7.07 -26.95 1.93
N LYS A 186 7.40 -25.74 1.51
CA LYS A 186 8.63 -25.03 1.91
C LYS A 186 8.56 -24.60 3.38
N VAL A 187 7.36 -24.39 3.88
CA VAL A 187 7.01 -24.15 5.29
C VAL A 187 5.74 -24.91 5.66
N ASP A 188 5.57 -25.26 6.93
CA ASP A 188 4.39 -26.00 7.41
C ASP A 188 3.13 -25.13 7.45
N ALA A 189 3.28 -23.85 7.74
CA ALA A 189 2.18 -22.91 7.76
C ALA A 189 2.65 -21.48 7.44
N GLY A 190 1.69 -20.61 7.15
CA GLY A 190 1.96 -19.20 6.89
C GLY A 190 0.74 -18.33 7.16
N VAL A 191 0.92 -17.03 7.04
CA VAL A 191 -0.16 -16.05 7.23
C VAL A 191 -0.09 -14.96 6.18
N LEU A 192 -1.27 -14.58 5.68
CA LEU A 192 -1.40 -13.56 4.64
C LEU A 192 -2.71 -12.79 4.78
N ASN A 193 -2.85 -11.78 3.96
CA ASN A 193 -4.06 -10.97 3.86
C ASN A 193 -5.25 -11.78 3.27
N ALA A 194 -6.45 -11.54 3.82
CA ALA A 194 -7.64 -12.27 3.43
C ALA A 194 -8.07 -12.03 1.98
N SER A 195 -7.87 -10.81 1.45
CA SER A 195 -8.29 -10.45 0.09
C SER A 195 -7.43 -11.13 -0.97
N VAL A 196 -6.10 -11.19 -0.76
CA VAL A 196 -5.19 -11.92 -1.67
C VAL A 196 -5.45 -13.42 -1.61
N TRP A 197 -5.70 -13.97 -0.41
CA TRP A 197 -6.12 -15.38 -0.30
C TRP A 197 -7.34 -15.65 -1.18
N GLN A 198 -8.43 -14.88 -1.01
CA GLN A 198 -9.66 -15.08 -1.77
C GLN A 198 -9.43 -14.92 -3.27
N LYS A 199 -8.70 -13.86 -3.69
CA LYS A 199 -8.32 -13.63 -5.09
C LYS A 199 -7.61 -14.84 -5.71
N LEU A 200 -6.66 -15.44 -4.98
CA LEU A 200 -5.89 -16.60 -5.46
C LEU A 200 -6.76 -17.86 -5.54
N VAL A 201 -7.69 -18.05 -4.60
CA VAL A 201 -8.68 -19.14 -4.63
C VAL A 201 -9.61 -18.99 -5.84
N ASP A 202 -10.19 -17.80 -6.04
CA ASP A 202 -11.12 -17.51 -7.13
C ASP A 202 -10.45 -17.64 -8.51
N ALA A 203 -9.15 -17.34 -8.58
CA ALA A 203 -8.33 -17.52 -9.78
C ALA A 203 -7.84 -18.97 -10.00
N GLY A 204 -8.21 -19.92 -9.14
CA GLY A 204 -7.74 -21.30 -9.21
C GLY A 204 -6.23 -21.49 -9.01
N LYS A 205 -5.56 -20.49 -8.41
CA LYS A 205 -4.10 -20.52 -8.13
C LYS A 205 -3.77 -21.25 -6.82
N VAL A 206 -4.79 -21.64 -6.06
CA VAL A 206 -4.64 -22.41 -4.80
C VAL A 206 -5.42 -23.70 -4.92
N ASP A 207 -4.74 -24.81 -4.67
CA ASP A 207 -5.39 -26.11 -4.51
C ASP A 207 -5.99 -26.18 -3.08
N THR A 208 -7.26 -25.78 -2.95
CA THR A 208 -7.98 -25.76 -1.68
C THR A 208 -8.28 -27.15 -1.11
N SER A 209 -8.05 -28.22 -1.89
CA SER A 209 -8.10 -29.59 -1.36
C SER A 209 -6.86 -29.91 -0.51
N LYS A 210 -5.75 -29.19 -0.72
CA LYS A 210 -4.47 -29.37 -0.02
C LYS A 210 -4.19 -28.25 0.97
N VAL A 211 -4.38 -26.98 0.56
CA VAL A 211 -4.12 -25.83 1.41
C VAL A 211 -5.42 -25.29 1.98
N LYS A 212 -5.49 -25.15 3.28
CA LYS A 212 -6.69 -24.69 4.00
C LYS A 212 -6.36 -23.52 4.94
N VAL A 213 -7.37 -22.70 5.21
CA VAL A 213 -7.37 -21.74 6.30
C VAL A 213 -7.73 -22.48 7.58
N PHE A 214 -6.92 -22.37 8.65
CA PHE A 214 -7.22 -22.96 9.95
C PHE A 214 -7.50 -21.94 11.05
N ALA A 215 -7.10 -20.68 10.85
CA ALA A 215 -7.41 -19.58 11.77
C ALA A 215 -7.52 -18.24 11.03
N THR A 216 -8.22 -17.29 11.66
CA THR A 216 -8.40 -15.92 11.15
C THR A 216 -8.27 -14.96 12.33
N THR A 217 -7.58 -13.83 12.14
CA THR A 217 -7.50 -12.80 13.18
C THR A 217 -8.84 -12.10 13.41
N PRO A 218 -9.07 -11.45 14.57
CA PRO A 218 -10.06 -10.38 14.69
C PRO A 218 -9.83 -9.29 13.64
N THR A 219 -10.84 -8.43 13.44
CA THR A 219 -10.78 -7.33 12.48
C THR A 219 -9.90 -6.18 12.97
N TYR A 220 -9.30 -5.46 12.02
CA TYR A 220 -8.49 -4.25 12.24
C TYR A 220 -8.55 -3.36 11.01
N PHE A 221 -8.09 -2.09 11.15
CA PHE A 221 -7.88 -1.21 10.00
C PHE A 221 -6.58 -1.59 9.27
N ASP A 222 -6.62 -1.66 7.93
CA ASP A 222 -5.41 -1.96 7.15
C ASP A 222 -5.19 -0.91 6.07
N TYR A 223 -5.30 -1.25 4.81
CA TYR A 223 -4.80 -0.48 3.68
C TYR A 223 -5.35 0.95 3.59
N ASN A 224 -4.50 1.85 3.09
CA ASN A 224 -4.85 3.25 2.84
C ASN A 224 -3.98 3.85 1.71
N TRP A 225 -4.50 4.90 1.08
CA TRP A 225 -3.73 5.80 0.24
C TRP A 225 -3.29 6.99 1.06
N THR A 226 -1.99 7.22 1.13
CA THR A 226 -1.35 8.22 1.97
C THR A 226 -0.46 9.13 1.13
N VAL A 227 -0.53 10.43 1.39
CA VAL A 227 0.35 11.44 0.78
C VAL A 227 1.45 11.86 1.73
N ARG A 228 2.59 12.34 1.19
CA ARG A 228 3.61 13.01 2.00
C ARG A 228 3.04 14.25 2.68
N GLY A 229 3.56 14.58 3.86
CA GLY A 229 3.03 15.68 4.68
C GLY A 229 3.27 17.06 4.11
N THR A 230 4.25 17.19 3.23
CA THR A 230 4.63 18.44 2.54
C THR A 230 3.89 18.65 1.20
N LEU A 231 2.99 17.75 0.81
CA LEU A 231 2.21 17.90 -0.43
C LEU A 231 1.27 19.10 -0.31
N ASP A 232 1.11 19.85 -1.41
CA ASP A 232 0.13 20.94 -1.49
C ASP A 232 -1.27 20.46 -1.03
N PRO A 233 -1.87 21.08 -0.02
CA PRO A 233 -3.18 20.70 0.50
C PRO A 233 -4.29 20.71 -0.55
N ALA A 234 -4.23 21.63 -1.53
CA ALA A 234 -5.21 21.67 -2.62
C ALA A 234 -5.08 20.45 -3.54
N LEU A 235 -3.84 20.01 -3.82
CA LEU A 235 -3.59 18.80 -4.60
C LEU A 235 -4.00 17.55 -3.80
N ALA A 236 -3.69 17.47 -2.52
CA ALA A 236 -4.13 16.38 -1.65
C ALA A 236 -5.67 16.25 -1.62
N ALA A 237 -6.39 17.38 -1.56
CA ALA A 237 -7.85 17.40 -1.61
C ALA A 237 -8.39 16.91 -2.97
N LYS A 238 -7.75 17.29 -4.09
CA LYS A 238 -8.11 16.80 -5.44
C LYS A 238 -7.87 15.29 -5.57
N ILE A 239 -6.73 14.79 -5.08
CA ILE A 239 -6.44 13.34 -5.06
C ILE A 239 -7.51 12.60 -4.26
N LYS A 240 -7.81 13.05 -3.04
CA LYS A 240 -8.86 12.47 -2.21
C LYS A 240 -10.20 12.42 -2.94
N LYS A 241 -10.60 13.55 -3.54
CA LYS A 241 -11.84 13.63 -4.31
C LYS A 241 -11.86 12.64 -5.48
N ALA A 242 -10.77 12.51 -6.23
CA ALA A 242 -10.68 11.58 -7.35
C ALA A 242 -10.93 10.13 -6.93
N PHE A 243 -10.42 9.70 -5.78
CA PHE A 243 -10.72 8.36 -5.24
C PHE A 243 -12.19 8.22 -4.81
N LEU A 244 -12.75 9.23 -4.13
CA LEU A 244 -14.12 9.19 -3.62
C LEU A 244 -15.17 9.26 -4.75
N ASP A 245 -14.81 9.85 -5.88
CA ASP A 245 -15.69 9.99 -7.05
C ASP A 245 -15.70 8.73 -7.95
N LEU A 246 -14.89 7.70 -7.67
CA LEU A 246 -14.94 6.43 -8.41
C LEU A 246 -16.33 5.79 -8.25
N ASP A 247 -17.07 5.75 -9.35
CA ASP A 247 -18.46 5.30 -9.40
C ASP A 247 -18.53 3.83 -9.90
N PRO A 248 -19.00 2.89 -9.08
CA PRO A 248 -19.20 1.51 -9.49
C PRO A 248 -20.28 1.31 -10.56
N ALA A 249 -21.15 2.31 -10.79
CA ALA A 249 -22.13 2.27 -11.89
C ALA A 249 -21.50 2.61 -13.25
N ASN A 250 -20.34 3.28 -13.28
CA ASN A 250 -19.59 3.54 -14.50
C ASN A 250 -18.70 2.31 -14.83
N PRO A 251 -18.88 1.64 -16.00
CA PRO A 251 -18.17 0.40 -16.31
C PRO A 251 -16.63 0.53 -16.32
N GLU A 252 -16.07 1.66 -16.77
CA GLU A 252 -14.61 1.86 -16.82
C GLU A 252 -14.04 2.09 -15.40
N GLN A 253 -14.75 2.85 -14.56
CA GLN A 253 -14.34 3.08 -13.19
C GLN A 253 -14.55 1.84 -12.32
N LYS A 254 -15.60 1.05 -12.60
CA LYS A 254 -15.80 -0.25 -11.96
C LYS A 254 -14.61 -1.19 -12.19
N LYS A 255 -14.03 -1.22 -13.40
CA LYS A 255 -12.82 -2.02 -13.66
C LYS A 255 -11.66 -1.61 -12.75
N ILE A 256 -11.48 -0.30 -12.51
CA ILE A 256 -10.46 0.21 -11.58
C ILE A 256 -10.76 -0.29 -10.16
N LEU A 257 -12.01 -0.14 -9.70
CA LEU A 257 -12.43 -0.63 -8.38
C LEU A 257 -12.23 -2.13 -8.23
N ASP A 258 -12.62 -2.93 -9.22
CA ASP A 258 -12.45 -4.39 -9.21
C ASP A 258 -10.96 -4.78 -9.13
N LEU A 259 -10.08 -4.09 -9.87
CA LEU A 259 -8.62 -4.30 -9.80
C LEU A 259 -8.04 -3.93 -8.44
N GLN A 260 -8.60 -2.93 -7.78
CA GLN A 260 -8.23 -2.54 -6.41
C GLN A 260 -8.90 -3.46 -5.36
N ALA A 261 -9.72 -4.41 -5.76
CA ALA A 261 -10.59 -5.19 -4.89
C ALA A 261 -11.44 -4.29 -3.95
N ALA A 262 -11.96 -3.19 -4.48
CA ALA A 262 -12.73 -2.19 -3.75
C ALA A 262 -14.18 -2.18 -4.23
N SER A 263 -15.15 -2.18 -3.31
CA SER A 263 -16.54 -1.81 -3.61
C SER A 263 -16.63 -0.30 -3.87
N ARG A 264 -15.94 0.47 -3.05
CA ARG A 264 -15.73 1.92 -3.13
C ARG A 264 -14.57 2.33 -2.23
N PHE A 265 -14.09 3.56 -2.41
CA PHE A 265 -13.21 4.22 -1.44
C PHE A 265 -14.03 5.07 -0.47
N ILE A 266 -13.56 5.14 0.78
CA ILE A 266 -14.10 5.99 1.84
C ILE A 266 -12.96 6.80 2.47
N GLU A 267 -13.29 7.92 3.12
CA GLU A 267 -12.30 8.71 3.84
C GLU A 267 -11.69 7.91 5.00
N THR A 268 -10.42 8.15 5.26
CA THR A 268 -9.74 7.63 6.44
C THR A 268 -8.95 8.73 7.15
N ARG A 269 -8.51 8.45 8.37
CA ARG A 269 -7.81 9.40 9.22
C ARG A 269 -6.79 8.67 10.12
N PRO A 270 -5.76 9.39 10.62
CA PRO A 270 -4.70 8.79 11.42
C PRO A 270 -5.20 8.02 12.65
N GLU A 271 -6.28 8.49 13.27
CA GLU A 271 -6.85 7.89 14.49
C GLU A 271 -7.30 6.44 14.28
N ASN A 272 -7.68 6.06 13.06
CA ASN A 272 -8.10 4.71 12.73
C ASN A 272 -6.96 3.69 12.91
N TYR A 273 -5.71 4.14 12.87
CA TYR A 273 -4.50 3.30 12.94
C TYR A 273 -3.84 3.28 14.33
N LYS A 274 -4.44 3.90 15.36
CA LYS A 274 -3.91 3.84 16.73
C LYS A 274 -3.77 2.42 17.25
N GLY A 275 -4.76 1.56 17.00
CA GLY A 275 -4.69 0.15 17.39
C GLY A 275 -3.57 -0.62 16.69
N ILE A 276 -3.19 -0.22 15.46
CA ILE A 276 -2.04 -0.78 14.76
C ILE A 276 -0.72 -0.37 15.43
N GLU A 277 -0.60 0.90 15.84
CA GLU A 277 0.57 1.38 16.57
C GLU A 277 0.70 0.68 17.93
N GLU A 278 -0.39 0.57 18.69
CA GLU A 278 -0.43 -0.13 19.97
C GLU A 278 -0.04 -1.61 19.82
N ALA A 279 -0.57 -2.28 18.80
CA ALA A 279 -0.21 -3.67 18.48
C ALA A 279 1.28 -3.81 18.15
N ALA A 280 1.85 -2.85 17.40
CA ALA A 280 3.25 -2.88 17.00
C ALA A 280 4.20 -2.67 18.18
N ARG A 281 3.84 -1.80 19.14
CA ARG A 281 4.59 -1.64 20.39
C ARG A 281 4.48 -2.89 21.28
N ALA A 282 3.28 -3.46 21.42
CA ALA A 282 3.06 -4.68 22.19
C ALA A 282 3.78 -5.91 21.59
N ALA A 283 3.88 -6.00 20.27
CA ALA A 283 4.61 -7.05 19.57
C ALA A 283 6.14 -6.77 19.45
N GLU A 284 6.65 -5.70 20.08
CA GLU A 284 8.05 -5.28 20.08
C GLU A 284 8.60 -4.98 18.66
N LEU A 285 7.72 -4.63 17.72
CA LEU A 285 8.10 -4.24 16.34
C LEU A 285 8.29 -2.73 16.18
N LEU A 286 7.87 -1.93 17.16
CA LEU A 286 8.20 -0.52 17.35
C LEU A 286 8.77 -0.30 18.74
N LYS A 287 9.76 0.60 18.83
CA LYS A 287 10.36 1.04 20.10
C LYS A 287 9.52 2.12 20.77
#